data_726cd2a3879dc67c19cccb1efed8eb29
#
_entry.id   726cd2a3879dc67c19cccb1efed8eb29
#
_cell.length_a   1.000
_cell.length_b   1.000
_cell.length_c   1.000
_cell.angle_alpha   90.00
_cell.angle_beta   90.00
_cell.angle_gamma   90.00
#
_symmetry.space_group_name_H-M   'P 1'
#
loop_
_entity.id
_entity.type
_entity.pdbx_description
1 polymer ?
#
loop_
_entity_poly.entity_id
_entity_poly.type
_entity_poly.pdbx_seq_one_letter_code
_entity_poly.pdbx_strand_id
1 'polypeptide(L)'
;MSALLRAEGVGKSYTLRGRRVDVLCGVDLAVRGGEVTALVGHSGSGKTTLLHIIGLLTPPDSGRVFVEGTDGTGPVDTSELSDGALADLRRSRLGFVFQSYNLLPQHSALRNVVLPFLGRRGEGEARARALLGRVGLAERADHLPSELSGGEQQRVALARALVNDPPVVLADEPTGNLDTESEEVLLGLFRELADEGRAVLLVTHNPAVSDAADVVHRLDKGAFTSPAEGVPAENAAERVETESAE
;
A
#
# COMPACT_ATOMS: atom_id res chain seq x y z
N MET A 1 7.02 17.02 4.89
CA MET A 1 7.66 15.89 4.17
C MET A 1 7.03 15.76 2.80
N SER A 2 7.77 15.33 1.76
CA SER A 2 7.22 15.17 0.40
C SER A 2 6.32 13.94 0.31
N ALA A 3 5.30 14.00 -0.56
CA ALA A 3 4.49 12.84 -0.87
C ALA A 3 5.29 11.86 -1.75
N LEU A 4 5.44 10.61 -1.31
CA LEU A 4 6.11 9.54 -2.05
C LEU A 4 5.17 8.85 -3.06
N LEU A 5 3.85 8.96 -2.81
CA LEU A 5 2.80 8.44 -3.67
C LEU A 5 1.62 9.40 -3.64
N ARG A 6 1.06 9.75 -4.82
CA ARG A 6 -0.04 10.70 -4.93
C ARG A 6 -1.04 10.25 -6.00
N ALA A 7 -2.31 10.35 -5.68
CA ALA A 7 -3.43 10.19 -6.60
C ALA A 7 -4.14 11.54 -6.76
N GLU A 8 -4.51 11.90 -7.98
CA GLU A 8 -5.19 13.16 -8.30
C GLU A 8 -6.42 12.88 -9.17
N GLY A 9 -7.60 13.23 -8.64
CA GLY A 9 -8.88 13.12 -9.33
C GLY A 9 -9.22 11.70 -9.78
N VAL A 10 -8.76 10.68 -9.04
CA VAL A 10 -8.89 9.27 -9.45
C VAL A 10 -10.34 8.82 -9.45
N GLY A 11 -10.82 8.40 -10.61
CA GLY A 11 -12.13 7.79 -10.82
C GLY A 11 -12.00 6.37 -11.35
N LYS A 12 -12.94 5.50 -10.92
CA LYS A 12 -13.04 4.11 -11.38
C LYS A 12 -14.47 3.62 -11.40
N SER A 13 -14.86 2.98 -12.48
CA SER A 13 -16.15 2.32 -12.62
C SER A 13 -16.00 0.89 -13.12
N TYR A 14 -16.97 0.06 -12.78
CA TYR A 14 -17.07 -1.33 -13.26
C TYR A 14 -18.46 -1.59 -13.84
N THR A 15 -18.54 -2.45 -14.84
CA THR A 15 -19.83 -2.92 -15.37
C THR A 15 -20.20 -4.23 -14.67
N LEU A 16 -21.22 -4.17 -13.81
CA LEU A 16 -21.75 -5.33 -13.10
C LEU A 16 -23.16 -5.66 -13.64
N ARG A 17 -23.33 -6.83 -14.25
CA ARG A 17 -24.61 -7.28 -14.79
C ARG A 17 -25.28 -6.25 -15.74
N GLY A 18 -24.46 -5.59 -16.59
CA GLY A 18 -24.92 -4.60 -17.54
C GLY A 18 -25.21 -3.20 -16.95
N ARG A 19 -24.96 -2.97 -15.67
CA ARG A 19 -25.06 -1.67 -15.02
C ARG A 19 -23.68 -1.13 -14.69
N ARG A 20 -23.44 0.13 -15.00
CA ARG A 20 -22.25 0.87 -14.56
C ARG A 20 -22.39 1.16 -13.06
N VAL A 21 -21.33 0.85 -12.33
CA VAL A 21 -21.17 1.14 -10.90
C VAL A 21 -19.91 1.98 -10.75
N ASP A 22 -20.06 3.24 -10.37
CA ASP A 22 -18.94 4.12 -10.07
C ASP A 22 -18.44 3.76 -8.66
N VAL A 23 -17.17 3.33 -8.58
CA VAL A 23 -16.55 2.85 -7.35
C VAL A 23 -15.66 3.92 -6.75
N LEU A 24 -15.03 4.76 -7.57
CA LEU A 24 -14.25 5.93 -7.14
C LEU A 24 -14.68 7.15 -7.96
N CYS A 25 -14.85 8.30 -7.30
CA CYS A 25 -15.44 9.51 -7.86
C CYS A 25 -14.51 10.71 -7.57
N GLY A 26 -13.39 10.80 -8.31
CA GLY A 26 -12.49 11.96 -8.22
C GLY A 26 -11.72 12.01 -6.90
N VAL A 27 -11.07 10.92 -6.52
CA VAL A 27 -10.34 10.80 -5.23
C VAL A 27 -8.95 11.40 -5.35
N ASP A 28 -8.61 12.29 -4.41
CA ASP A 28 -7.27 12.85 -4.21
C ASP A 28 -6.65 12.25 -2.93
N LEU A 29 -5.45 11.67 -3.03
CA LEU A 29 -4.74 11.06 -1.89
C LEU A 29 -3.24 11.36 -1.99
N ALA A 30 -2.63 11.72 -0.87
CA ALA A 30 -1.18 11.83 -0.75
C ALA A 30 -0.67 10.96 0.40
N VAL A 31 0.28 10.09 0.12
CA VAL A 31 0.95 9.23 1.13
C VAL A 31 2.38 9.72 1.28
N ARG A 32 2.72 10.18 2.50
CA ARG A 32 3.99 10.86 2.77
C ARG A 32 4.97 9.95 3.48
N GLY A 33 6.26 10.17 3.20
CA GLY A 33 7.33 9.53 3.96
C GLY A 33 7.30 9.96 5.43
N GLY A 34 7.55 9.00 6.34
CA GLY A 34 7.53 9.23 7.77
C GLY A 34 6.15 9.18 8.40
N GLU A 35 5.09 8.83 7.64
CA GLU A 35 3.72 8.79 8.12
C GLU A 35 3.09 7.41 7.92
N VAL A 36 2.28 6.99 8.88
CA VAL A 36 1.32 5.91 8.74
C VAL A 36 -0.04 6.53 8.40
N THR A 37 -0.51 6.26 7.20
CA THR A 37 -1.82 6.70 6.69
C THR A 37 -2.81 5.54 6.76
N ALA A 38 -3.96 5.71 7.40
CA ALA A 38 -5.05 4.74 7.40
C ALA A 38 -6.14 5.15 6.39
N LEU A 39 -6.56 4.21 5.55
CA LEU A 39 -7.71 4.34 4.68
C LEU A 39 -8.85 3.49 5.23
N VAL A 40 -9.86 4.13 5.80
CA VAL A 40 -10.99 3.47 6.45
C VAL A 40 -12.29 3.65 5.67
N GLY A 41 -13.27 2.77 5.90
CA GLY A 41 -14.58 2.85 5.28
C GLY A 41 -15.31 1.50 5.31
N HIS A 42 -16.59 1.51 5.00
CA HIS A 42 -17.41 0.29 4.95
C HIS A 42 -16.96 -0.68 3.84
N SER A 43 -17.34 -1.94 3.95
CA SER A 43 -17.15 -2.90 2.86
C SER A 43 -17.84 -2.37 1.58
N GLY A 44 -17.14 -2.45 0.46
CA GLY A 44 -17.64 -1.92 -0.83
C GLY A 44 -17.48 -0.41 -1.03
N SER A 45 -16.87 0.34 -0.11
CA SER A 45 -16.64 1.79 -0.28
C SER A 45 -15.61 2.15 -1.35
N GLY A 46 -14.81 1.19 -1.85
CA GLY A 46 -13.79 1.41 -2.89
C GLY A 46 -12.34 1.36 -2.40
N LYS A 47 -12.07 1.07 -1.11
CA LYS A 47 -10.73 1.07 -0.50
C LYS A 47 -9.72 0.18 -1.24
N THR A 48 -10.05 -1.10 -1.42
CA THR A 48 -9.19 -2.05 -2.16
C THR A 48 -9.01 -1.63 -3.62
N THR A 49 -10.03 -1.05 -4.25
CA THR A 49 -9.92 -0.51 -5.60
C THR A 49 -8.93 0.67 -5.64
N LEU A 50 -9.04 1.60 -4.70
CA LEU A 50 -8.09 2.71 -4.58
C LEU A 50 -6.68 2.19 -4.33
N LEU A 51 -6.50 1.24 -3.40
CA LEU A 51 -5.21 0.62 -3.12
C LEU A 51 -4.61 -0.03 -4.38
N HIS A 52 -5.42 -0.76 -5.16
CA HIS A 52 -4.95 -1.38 -6.40
C HIS A 52 -4.54 -0.36 -7.46
N ILE A 53 -5.24 0.77 -7.55
CA ILE A 53 -4.90 1.84 -8.51
C ILE A 53 -3.60 2.52 -8.11
N ILE A 54 -3.49 2.99 -6.86
CA ILE A 54 -2.26 3.66 -6.38
C ILE A 54 -1.08 2.69 -6.30
N GLY A 55 -1.36 1.40 -6.12
CA GLY A 55 -0.40 0.30 -6.19
C GLY A 55 -0.03 -0.11 -7.63
N LEU A 56 -0.54 0.59 -8.63
CA LEU A 56 -0.27 0.33 -10.06
C LEU A 56 -0.66 -1.08 -10.53
N LEU A 57 -1.63 -1.72 -9.86
CA LEU A 57 -2.17 -3.04 -10.23
C LEU A 57 -3.35 -2.92 -11.20
N THR A 58 -4.04 -1.79 -11.18
CA THR A 58 -5.21 -1.51 -12.03
C THR A 58 -5.14 -0.06 -12.48
N PRO A 59 -5.33 0.26 -13.77
CA PRO A 59 -5.37 1.65 -14.22
C PRO A 59 -6.66 2.34 -13.75
N PRO A 60 -6.62 3.64 -13.43
CA PRO A 60 -7.82 4.43 -13.22
C PRO A 60 -8.56 4.66 -14.55
N ASP A 61 -9.86 4.99 -14.50
CA ASP A 61 -10.62 5.43 -15.68
C ASP A 61 -10.48 6.95 -15.91
N SER A 62 -10.17 7.71 -14.86
CA SER A 62 -9.85 9.14 -14.89
C SER A 62 -8.90 9.51 -13.76
N GLY A 63 -8.29 10.69 -13.87
CA GLY A 63 -7.29 11.13 -12.91
C GLY A 63 -5.91 10.51 -13.16
N ARG A 64 -4.97 10.74 -12.24
CA ARG A 64 -3.56 10.32 -12.40
C ARG A 64 -2.98 9.83 -11.08
N VAL A 65 -1.97 8.96 -11.20
CA VAL A 65 -1.15 8.51 -10.06
C VAL A 65 0.29 8.91 -10.30
N PHE A 66 0.94 9.45 -9.27
CA PHE A 66 2.34 9.86 -9.29
C PHE A 66 3.11 9.08 -8.23
N VAL A 67 4.26 8.57 -8.59
CA VAL A 67 5.18 7.89 -7.69
C VAL A 67 6.51 8.64 -7.70
N GLU A 68 7.09 8.90 -6.52
CA GLU A 68 8.41 9.55 -6.42
C GLU A 68 9.47 8.74 -7.16
N GLY A 69 10.23 9.42 -8.03
CA GLY A 69 11.27 8.80 -8.84
C GLY A 69 12.46 8.29 -8.03
N THR A 70 13.34 7.48 -8.67
CA THR A 70 14.46 6.82 -7.97
C THR A 70 15.63 7.76 -7.69
N ASP A 71 15.84 8.79 -8.48
CA ASP A 71 17.09 9.57 -8.51
C ASP A 71 16.89 11.06 -8.20
N GLY A 72 15.85 11.38 -7.41
CA GLY A 72 15.51 12.79 -7.16
C GLY A 72 14.98 13.52 -8.40
N THR A 73 14.57 12.79 -9.43
CA THR A 73 13.98 13.34 -10.67
C THR A 73 12.55 13.87 -10.46
N GLY A 74 12.06 13.80 -9.22
CA GLY A 74 10.69 14.20 -8.89
C GLY A 74 9.65 13.12 -9.20
N PRO A 75 8.36 13.46 -9.00
CA PRO A 75 7.27 12.51 -9.17
C PRO A 75 7.10 12.11 -10.64
N VAL A 76 6.98 10.79 -10.87
CA VAL A 76 6.73 10.19 -12.17
C VAL A 76 5.22 10.02 -12.37
N ASP A 77 4.66 10.62 -13.43
CA ASP A 77 3.29 10.36 -13.86
C ASP A 77 3.21 8.94 -14.46
N THR A 78 2.37 8.11 -13.89
CA THR A 78 2.26 6.69 -14.28
C THR A 78 1.34 6.46 -15.47
N SER A 79 0.55 7.47 -15.88
CA SER A 79 -0.47 7.34 -16.93
C SER A 79 0.12 7.08 -18.34
N GLU A 80 1.38 7.51 -18.57
CA GLU A 80 2.05 7.38 -19.86
C GLU A 80 3.05 6.22 -19.90
N LEU A 81 3.15 5.44 -18.81
CA LEU A 81 4.12 4.35 -18.70
C LEU A 81 3.59 3.06 -19.36
N SER A 82 4.50 2.32 -19.98
CA SER A 82 4.22 0.96 -20.45
C SER A 82 4.03 0.00 -19.27
N ASP A 83 3.36 -1.14 -19.51
CA ASP A 83 3.16 -2.20 -18.50
C ASP A 83 4.48 -2.68 -17.88
N GLY A 84 5.56 -2.74 -18.70
CA GLY A 84 6.90 -3.10 -18.21
C GLY A 84 7.45 -2.07 -17.25
N ALA A 85 7.36 -0.78 -17.59
CA ALA A 85 7.80 0.32 -16.73
C ALA A 85 6.97 0.39 -15.42
N LEU A 86 5.66 0.17 -15.49
CA LEU A 86 4.79 0.05 -14.32
C LEU A 86 5.21 -1.13 -13.43
N ALA A 87 5.57 -2.29 -14.04
CA ALA A 87 6.04 -3.45 -13.29
C ALA A 87 7.39 -3.17 -12.60
N ASP A 88 8.30 -2.43 -13.24
CA ASP A 88 9.58 -2.05 -12.65
C ASP A 88 9.40 -1.05 -11.50
N LEU A 89 8.52 -0.07 -11.64
CA LEU A 89 8.12 0.83 -10.56
C LEU A 89 7.52 0.07 -9.37
N ARG A 90 6.56 -0.84 -9.62
CA ARG A 90 5.98 -1.66 -8.55
C ARG A 90 7.05 -2.42 -7.77
N ARG A 91 7.97 -3.08 -8.49
CA ARG A 91 9.00 -3.92 -7.85
C ARG A 91 10.04 -3.12 -7.05
N SER A 92 10.35 -1.90 -7.52
CA SER A 92 11.40 -1.08 -6.91
C SER A 92 10.87 -0.07 -5.88
N ARG A 93 9.62 0.39 -6.01
CA ARG A 93 9.08 1.48 -5.20
C ARG A 93 7.97 1.09 -4.24
N LEU A 94 7.29 -0.04 -4.49
CA LEU A 94 6.11 -0.43 -3.73
C LEU A 94 6.29 -1.80 -3.09
N GLY A 95 6.04 -1.89 -1.78
CA GLY A 95 5.92 -3.15 -1.05
C GLY A 95 4.46 -3.44 -0.76
N PHE A 96 4.00 -4.67 -1.03
CA PHE A 96 2.60 -5.06 -0.80
C PHE A 96 2.48 -6.09 0.31
N VAL A 97 1.53 -5.84 1.21
CA VAL A 97 1.08 -6.77 2.25
C VAL A 97 -0.42 -6.99 2.10
N PHE A 98 -0.86 -8.24 1.92
CA PHE A 98 -2.26 -8.60 1.69
C PHE A 98 -2.85 -9.34 2.90
N GLN A 99 -4.14 -9.24 3.10
CA GLN A 99 -4.89 -9.93 4.15
C GLN A 99 -4.68 -11.46 4.12
N SER A 100 -4.61 -12.05 2.93
CA SER A 100 -4.44 -13.50 2.75
C SER A 100 -2.98 -13.95 2.69
N TYR A 101 -2.04 -13.08 3.14
CA TYR A 101 -0.58 -13.32 3.13
C TYR A 101 0.01 -13.55 1.73
N ASN A 102 -0.68 -14.27 0.85
CA ASN A 102 -0.27 -14.65 -0.51
C ASN A 102 1.13 -15.28 -0.56
N LEU A 103 1.44 -16.12 0.44
CA LEU A 103 2.66 -16.90 0.46
C LEU A 103 2.50 -18.13 -0.45
N LEU A 104 3.58 -18.50 -1.13
CA LEU A 104 3.64 -19.72 -1.93
C LEU A 104 3.80 -20.91 -0.97
N PRO A 105 2.82 -21.83 -0.89
CA PRO A 105 2.80 -22.89 0.13
C PRO A 105 3.94 -23.90 -0.02
N GLN A 106 4.48 -24.06 -1.24
CA GLN A 106 5.59 -24.96 -1.55
C GLN A 106 6.98 -24.36 -1.26
N HIS A 107 7.06 -23.12 -0.82
CA HIS A 107 8.29 -22.42 -0.53
C HIS A 107 8.39 -22.09 0.96
N SER A 108 9.60 -22.22 1.52
CA SER A 108 9.89 -21.79 2.90
C SER A 108 9.70 -20.27 3.05
N ALA A 109 9.67 -19.78 4.30
CA ALA A 109 9.62 -18.35 4.60
C ALA A 109 10.75 -17.60 3.88
N LEU A 110 11.98 -18.10 3.96
CA LEU A 110 13.13 -17.51 3.26
C LEU A 110 12.90 -17.40 1.75
N ARG A 111 12.42 -18.49 1.13
CA ARG A 111 12.17 -18.53 -0.32
C ARG A 111 11.06 -17.56 -0.73
N ASN A 112 10.01 -17.45 0.08
CA ASN A 112 8.93 -16.48 -0.14
C ASN A 112 9.45 -15.04 -0.12
N VAL A 113 10.36 -14.70 0.80
CA VAL A 113 10.94 -13.36 0.91
C VAL A 113 11.90 -13.06 -0.24
N VAL A 114 12.74 -14.03 -0.67
CA VAL A 114 13.71 -13.83 -1.76
C VAL A 114 13.05 -13.70 -3.14
N LEU A 115 11.86 -14.26 -3.34
CA LEU A 115 11.23 -14.42 -4.65
C LEU A 115 11.15 -13.12 -5.47
N PRO A 116 10.73 -11.94 -4.92
CA PRO A 116 10.63 -10.70 -5.68
C PRO A 116 11.96 -9.92 -5.77
N PHE A 117 13.06 -10.42 -5.23
CA PHE A 117 14.33 -9.70 -5.16
C PHE A 117 14.92 -9.40 -6.54
N LEU A 118 15.34 -8.16 -6.77
CA LEU A 118 15.83 -7.65 -8.05
C LEU A 118 17.35 -7.80 -8.26
N GLY A 119 18.09 -8.13 -7.21
CA GLY A 119 19.55 -8.24 -7.25
C GLY A 119 20.05 -9.66 -7.53
N ARG A 120 21.33 -9.91 -7.23
CA ARG A 120 21.95 -11.22 -7.36
C ARG A 120 21.41 -12.18 -6.30
N ARG A 121 21.20 -13.45 -6.65
CA ARG A 121 20.55 -14.45 -5.77
C ARG A 121 21.21 -14.58 -4.38
N GLY A 122 22.54 -14.57 -4.28
CA GLY A 122 23.23 -14.68 -2.99
C GLY A 122 23.00 -13.47 -2.08
N GLU A 123 22.90 -12.26 -2.66
CA GLU A 123 22.57 -11.03 -1.94
C GLU A 123 21.14 -11.09 -1.42
N GLY A 124 20.21 -11.64 -2.24
CA GLY A 124 18.81 -11.80 -1.88
C GLY A 124 18.60 -12.70 -0.66
N GLU A 125 19.33 -13.81 -0.58
CA GLU A 125 19.23 -14.73 0.59
C GLU A 125 19.74 -14.07 1.88
N ALA A 126 20.87 -13.36 1.82
CA ALA A 126 21.42 -12.64 2.97
C ALA A 126 20.44 -11.55 3.45
N ARG A 127 19.88 -10.76 2.52
CA ARG A 127 18.89 -9.73 2.82
C ARG A 127 17.60 -10.32 3.39
N ALA A 128 17.09 -11.40 2.81
CA ALA A 128 15.89 -12.07 3.30
C ALA A 128 16.06 -12.63 4.72
N ARG A 129 17.22 -13.20 5.04
CA ARG A 129 17.51 -13.63 6.42
C ARG A 129 17.55 -12.45 7.39
N ALA A 130 18.17 -11.34 7.01
CA ALA A 130 18.17 -10.12 7.83
C ALA A 130 16.74 -9.60 8.06
N LEU A 131 15.89 -9.57 7.01
CA LEU A 131 14.50 -9.13 7.13
C LEU A 131 13.65 -10.10 7.98
N LEU A 132 13.84 -11.41 7.84
CA LEU A 132 13.19 -12.38 8.71
C LEU A 132 13.63 -12.20 10.18
N GLY A 133 14.92 -11.91 10.43
CA GLY A 133 15.40 -11.54 11.76
C GLY A 133 14.73 -10.29 12.29
N ARG A 134 14.59 -9.25 11.46
CA ARG A 134 13.93 -7.99 11.82
C ARG A 134 12.47 -8.18 12.25
N VAL A 135 11.74 -9.07 11.57
CA VAL A 135 10.33 -9.38 11.93
C VAL A 135 10.19 -10.48 12.99
N GLY A 136 11.30 -10.86 13.67
CA GLY A 136 11.30 -11.85 14.76
C GLY A 136 11.17 -13.31 14.30
N LEU A 137 11.57 -13.62 13.04
CA LEU A 137 11.42 -14.95 12.45
C LEU A 137 12.74 -15.58 11.97
N ALA A 138 13.88 -15.21 12.57
CA ALA A 138 15.19 -15.76 12.20
C ALA A 138 15.20 -17.30 12.21
N GLU A 139 14.68 -17.90 13.28
CA GLU A 139 14.63 -19.37 13.49
C GLU A 139 13.53 -20.06 12.63
N ARG A 140 12.67 -19.27 11.98
CA ARG A 140 11.58 -19.77 11.13
C ARG A 140 11.88 -19.71 9.64
N ALA A 141 13.10 -19.31 9.25
CA ALA A 141 13.47 -19.07 7.86
C ALA A 141 13.21 -20.26 6.92
N ASP A 142 13.41 -21.48 7.40
CA ASP A 142 13.26 -22.69 6.60
C ASP A 142 11.88 -23.37 6.74
N HIS A 143 10.97 -22.82 7.57
CA HIS A 143 9.61 -23.34 7.75
C HIS A 143 8.73 -23.05 6.52
N LEU A 144 7.83 -23.97 6.22
CA LEU A 144 6.76 -23.77 5.23
C LEU A 144 5.62 -22.91 5.82
N PRO A 145 4.82 -22.22 4.99
CA PRO A 145 3.67 -21.45 5.48
C PRO A 145 2.71 -22.25 6.37
N SER A 146 2.52 -23.55 6.10
CA SER A 146 1.67 -24.44 6.90
C SER A 146 2.21 -24.72 8.31
N GLU A 147 3.46 -24.41 8.59
CA GLU A 147 4.13 -24.60 9.88
C GLU A 147 4.19 -23.29 10.68
N LEU A 148 3.65 -22.20 10.13
CA LEU A 148 3.64 -20.85 10.70
C LEU A 148 2.24 -20.46 11.15
N SER A 149 2.14 -19.75 12.28
CA SER A 149 0.90 -19.10 12.69
C SER A 149 0.47 -18.01 11.70
N GLY A 150 -0.77 -17.53 11.77
CA GLY A 150 -1.26 -16.43 10.94
C GLY A 150 -0.42 -15.16 11.08
N GLY A 151 -0.07 -14.79 12.31
CA GLY A 151 0.80 -13.65 12.59
C GLY A 151 2.22 -13.83 12.06
N GLU A 152 2.79 -15.05 12.15
CA GLU A 152 4.09 -15.36 11.55
C GLU A 152 4.03 -15.26 10.02
N GLN A 153 2.98 -15.81 9.38
CA GLN A 153 2.81 -15.70 7.93
C GLN A 153 2.69 -14.24 7.47
N GLN A 154 1.98 -13.40 8.22
CA GLN A 154 1.85 -11.97 7.91
C GLN A 154 3.20 -11.25 8.04
N ARG A 155 3.99 -11.56 9.05
CA ARG A 155 5.35 -11.02 9.20
C ARG A 155 6.30 -11.50 8.07
N VAL A 156 6.15 -12.74 7.58
CA VAL A 156 6.86 -13.18 6.35
C VAL A 156 6.41 -12.38 5.14
N ALA A 157 5.10 -12.10 4.98
CA ALA A 157 4.58 -11.26 3.90
C ALA A 157 5.14 -9.83 3.98
N LEU A 158 5.26 -9.25 5.18
CA LEU A 158 5.91 -7.95 5.39
C LEU A 158 7.39 -8.00 5.02
N ALA A 159 8.13 -8.99 5.48
CA ALA A 159 9.55 -9.17 5.11
C ALA A 159 9.73 -9.28 3.58
N ARG A 160 8.84 -10.02 2.90
CA ARG A 160 8.81 -10.12 1.43
C ARG A 160 8.56 -8.76 0.77
N ALA A 161 7.63 -7.97 1.30
CA ALA A 161 7.33 -6.63 0.80
C ALA A 161 8.55 -5.70 0.87
N LEU A 162 9.43 -5.90 1.86
CA LEU A 162 10.59 -5.06 2.13
C LEU A 162 11.87 -5.48 1.40
N VAL A 163 11.89 -6.61 0.69
CA VAL A 163 13.14 -7.20 0.16
C VAL A 163 13.85 -6.30 -0.87
N ASN A 164 13.11 -5.48 -1.61
CA ASN A 164 13.64 -4.51 -2.57
C ASN A 164 13.81 -3.10 -1.99
N ASP A 165 13.67 -2.91 -0.68
CA ASP A 165 13.79 -1.62 0.01
C ASP A 165 12.83 -0.53 -0.49
N PRO A 166 11.55 -0.83 -0.65
CA PRO A 166 10.62 0.13 -1.19
C PRO A 166 10.42 1.32 -0.23
N PRO A 167 10.32 2.55 -0.76
CA PRO A 167 9.98 3.72 0.05
C PRO A 167 8.51 3.77 0.47
N VAL A 168 7.64 2.99 -0.18
CA VAL A 168 6.21 2.96 0.09
C VAL A 168 5.77 1.53 0.39
N VAL A 169 5.03 1.34 1.49
CA VAL A 169 4.40 0.08 1.87
C VAL A 169 2.89 0.23 1.85
N LEU A 170 2.23 -0.62 1.07
CA LEU A 170 0.79 -0.67 0.90
C LEU A 170 0.25 -1.96 1.52
N ALA A 171 -0.68 -1.86 2.47
CA ALA A 171 -1.24 -3.01 3.16
C ALA A 171 -2.78 -3.04 3.07
N ASP A 172 -3.33 -4.14 2.60
CA ASP A 172 -4.78 -4.37 2.50
C ASP A 172 -5.23 -5.30 3.63
N GLU A 173 -5.97 -4.75 4.60
CA GLU A 173 -6.51 -5.45 5.80
C GLU A 173 -5.45 -6.32 6.51
N PRO A 174 -4.24 -5.75 6.83
CA PRO A 174 -3.10 -6.56 7.23
C PRO A 174 -3.29 -7.27 8.57
N THR A 175 -4.24 -6.83 9.41
CA THR A 175 -4.51 -7.38 10.74
C THR A 175 -5.80 -8.20 10.80
N GLY A 176 -6.58 -8.28 9.70
CA GLY A 176 -7.93 -8.82 9.70
C GLY A 176 -8.07 -10.30 10.13
N ASN A 177 -6.98 -11.06 10.13
CA ASN A 177 -6.96 -12.49 10.49
C ASN A 177 -6.03 -12.78 11.68
N LEU A 178 -5.64 -11.75 12.44
CA LEU A 178 -4.66 -11.87 13.53
C LEU A 178 -5.35 -11.82 14.90
N ASP A 179 -4.71 -12.47 15.88
CA ASP A 179 -4.99 -12.21 17.29
C ASP A 179 -4.40 -10.85 17.73
N THR A 180 -4.83 -10.36 18.89
CA THR A 180 -4.45 -9.04 19.40
C THR A 180 -2.93 -8.87 19.56
N GLU A 181 -2.23 -9.89 20.05
CA GLU A 181 -0.78 -9.84 20.25
C GLU A 181 -0.04 -9.74 18.91
N SER A 182 -0.44 -10.55 17.92
CA SER A 182 0.13 -10.50 16.57
C SER A 182 -0.18 -9.18 15.85
N GLU A 183 -1.38 -8.60 16.09
CA GLU A 183 -1.76 -7.29 15.59
C GLU A 183 -0.86 -6.19 16.14
N GLU A 184 -0.67 -6.11 17.46
CA GLU A 184 0.19 -5.12 18.12
C GLU A 184 1.63 -5.19 17.58
N VAL A 185 2.18 -6.39 17.46
CA VAL A 185 3.52 -6.60 16.88
C VAL A 185 3.61 -6.08 15.46
N LEU A 186 2.61 -6.38 14.62
CA LEU A 186 2.60 -5.95 13.23
C LEU A 186 2.45 -4.42 13.10
N LEU A 187 1.60 -3.79 13.91
CA LEU A 187 1.44 -2.33 13.94
C LEU A 187 2.73 -1.64 14.39
N GLY A 188 3.42 -2.21 15.39
CA GLY A 188 4.75 -1.75 15.79
C GLY A 188 5.75 -1.76 14.65
N LEU A 189 5.79 -2.84 13.84
CA LEU A 189 6.65 -2.93 12.66
C LEU A 189 6.30 -1.87 11.59
N PHE A 190 5.02 -1.59 11.34
CA PHE A 190 4.63 -0.51 10.43
C PHE A 190 5.05 0.87 10.95
N ARG A 191 4.95 1.11 12.26
CA ARG A 191 5.41 2.35 12.87
C ARG A 191 6.92 2.51 12.70
N GLU A 192 7.72 1.49 13.01
CA GLU A 192 9.16 1.50 12.78
C GLU A 192 9.53 1.84 11.32
N LEU A 193 8.80 1.28 10.34
CA LEU A 193 9.02 1.58 8.93
C LEU A 193 8.75 3.05 8.60
N ALA A 194 7.71 3.63 9.18
CA ALA A 194 7.43 5.05 9.02
C ALA A 194 8.50 5.91 9.69
N ASP A 195 8.95 5.56 10.90
CA ASP A 195 10.02 6.27 11.62
C ASP A 195 11.36 6.23 10.86
N GLU A 196 11.59 5.21 10.01
CA GLU A 196 12.71 5.15 9.06
C GLU A 196 12.52 6.04 7.82
N GLY A 197 11.40 6.75 7.70
CA GLY A 197 11.10 7.66 6.59
C GLY A 197 10.27 7.05 5.45
N ARG A 198 9.83 5.80 5.56
CA ARG A 198 8.93 5.20 4.56
C ARG A 198 7.51 5.74 4.70
N ALA A 199 6.79 5.76 3.58
CA ALA A 199 5.36 6.00 3.57
C ALA A 199 4.63 4.67 3.79
N VAL A 200 3.71 4.60 4.74
CA VAL A 200 2.92 3.41 5.03
C VAL A 200 1.45 3.73 4.84
N LEU A 201 0.77 2.98 3.95
CA LEU A 201 -0.69 3.08 3.79
C LEU A 201 -1.35 1.76 4.22
N LEU A 202 -2.24 1.85 5.20
CA LEU A 202 -3.00 0.73 5.73
C LEU A 202 -4.48 0.88 5.34
N VAL A 203 -4.99 -0.03 4.55
CA VAL A 203 -6.44 -0.15 4.31
C VAL A 203 -7.03 -1.03 5.38
N THR A 204 -8.04 -0.55 6.09
CA THR A 204 -8.63 -1.30 7.19
C THR A 204 -10.06 -0.85 7.52
N HIS A 205 -10.78 -1.71 8.21
CA HIS A 205 -12.01 -1.37 8.94
C HIS A 205 -11.83 -1.50 10.47
N ASN A 206 -10.61 -1.86 10.93
CA ASN A 206 -10.29 -2.03 12.34
C ASN A 206 -9.98 -0.68 12.99
N PRO A 207 -10.72 -0.28 14.06
CA PRO A 207 -10.47 0.97 14.77
C PRO A 207 -9.05 1.08 15.37
N ALA A 208 -8.50 -0.03 15.91
CA ALA A 208 -7.18 -0.02 16.51
C ALA A 208 -6.08 0.41 15.51
N VAL A 209 -6.20 0.01 14.24
CA VAL A 209 -5.28 0.43 13.17
C VAL A 209 -5.45 1.92 12.86
N SER A 210 -6.70 2.43 12.88
CA SER A 210 -6.96 3.85 12.65
C SER A 210 -6.38 4.72 13.77
N ASP A 211 -6.49 4.26 15.03
CA ASP A 211 -6.02 4.99 16.20
C ASP A 211 -4.48 5.05 16.26
N ALA A 212 -3.80 4.08 15.62
CA ALA A 212 -2.34 4.03 15.52
C ALA A 212 -1.78 4.83 14.32
N ALA A 213 -2.64 5.38 13.46
CA ALA A 213 -2.23 6.11 12.26
C ALA A 213 -2.06 7.62 12.53
N ASP A 214 -1.10 8.24 11.81
CA ASP A 214 -0.87 9.69 11.87
C ASP A 214 -1.95 10.45 11.08
N VAL A 215 -2.45 9.83 9.98
CA VAL A 215 -3.47 10.42 9.10
C VAL A 215 -4.54 9.39 8.80
N VAL A 216 -5.81 9.78 8.91
CA VAL A 216 -6.95 8.91 8.63
C VAL A 216 -7.81 9.50 7.52
N HIS A 217 -7.96 8.76 6.42
CA HIS A 217 -8.88 9.07 5.34
C HIS A 217 -10.09 8.15 5.41
N ARG A 218 -11.29 8.73 5.44
CA ARG A 218 -12.53 7.95 5.42
C ARG A 218 -13.15 7.98 4.03
N LEU A 219 -13.20 6.81 3.38
CA LEU A 219 -13.83 6.62 2.07
C LEU A 219 -15.27 6.12 2.24
N ASP A 220 -16.23 6.84 1.68
CA ASP A 220 -17.62 6.42 1.59
C ASP A 220 -18.14 6.67 0.16
N LYS A 221 -18.80 5.67 -0.42
CA LYS A 221 -19.38 5.72 -1.77
C LYS A 221 -18.43 6.29 -2.84
N GLY A 222 -17.15 5.92 -2.73
CA GLY A 222 -16.14 6.31 -3.71
C GLY A 222 -15.55 7.71 -3.56
N ALA A 223 -15.87 8.44 -2.50
CA ALA A 223 -15.31 9.76 -2.22
C ALA A 223 -14.87 9.87 -0.73
N PHE A 224 -13.95 10.78 -0.43
CA PHE A 224 -13.62 11.06 0.96
C PHE A 224 -14.70 11.92 1.64
N THR A 225 -15.09 11.53 2.86
CA THR A 225 -16.17 12.18 3.62
C THR A 225 -15.71 13.36 4.48
N SER A 226 -14.40 13.54 4.64
CA SER A 226 -13.78 14.72 5.29
C SER A 226 -12.63 15.19 4.42
N PRO A 227 -12.39 16.53 4.31
CA PRO A 227 -11.14 17.00 3.73
C PRO A 227 -10.00 16.42 4.57
N ALA A 228 -9.02 15.82 3.88
CA ALA A 228 -7.83 15.33 4.53
C ALA A 228 -7.18 16.44 5.35
N GLU A 229 -7.08 16.27 6.65
CA GLU A 229 -6.19 17.12 7.44
C GLU A 229 -4.78 16.83 6.92
N GLY A 230 -4.21 17.75 6.15
CA GLY A 230 -2.86 17.64 5.60
C GLY A 230 -2.67 17.86 4.10
N VAL A 231 -3.74 18.01 3.30
CA VAL A 231 -3.61 18.53 1.92
C VAL A 231 -3.73 20.06 1.98
N PRO A 232 -2.72 20.86 1.54
CA PRO A 232 -2.86 22.30 1.47
C PRO A 232 -4.05 22.66 0.56
N ALA A 233 -4.91 23.55 1.03
CA ALA A 233 -6.16 23.97 0.37
C ALA A 233 -5.97 24.78 -0.93
N GLU A 234 -4.75 24.85 -1.48
CA GLU A 234 -4.46 25.67 -2.66
C GLU A 234 -5.07 25.16 -3.96
N ASN A 235 -5.51 23.88 -4.05
CA ASN A 235 -6.07 23.32 -5.29
C ASN A 235 -7.59 23.08 -5.26
N ALA A 236 -8.27 23.39 -4.15
CA ALA A 236 -9.73 23.18 -4.06
C ALA A 236 -10.55 24.36 -4.62
N ALA A 237 -9.99 25.56 -4.70
CA ALA A 237 -10.69 26.77 -5.10
C ALA A 237 -10.83 26.94 -6.63
N GLU A 238 -9.91 26.36 -7.43
CA GLU A 238 -9.95 26.54 -8.90
C GLU A 238 -10.99 25.65 -9.62
N ARG A 239 -11.57 24.66 -8.94
CA ARG A 239 -12.53 23.71 -9.57
C ARG A 239 -14.00 24.15 -9.49
N VAL A 240 -14.35 25.13 -8.65
CA VAL A 240 -15.74 25.58 -8.48
C VAL A 240 -16.12 26.68 -9.50
N GLU A 241 -15.16 27.36 -10.09
CA GLU A 241 -15.46 28.47 -11.04
C GLU A 241 -15.65 28.02 -12.50
N THR A 242 -15.30 26.77 -12.86
CA THR A 242 -15.46 26.26 -14.24
C THR A 242 -16.78 25.55 -14.53
N GLU A 243 -17.57 25.19 -13.52
CA GLU A 243 -18.91 24.55 -13.73
C GLU A 243 -20.10 25.53 -13.72
N SER A 244 -19.88 26.83 -13.54
CA SER A 244 -20.96 27.82 -13.53
C SER A 244 -21.04 28.65 -14.81
N ALA A 245 -20.33 28.26 -15.89
CA ALA A 245 -20.28 29.03 -17.16
C ALA A 245 -20.53 28.16 -18.40
N GLU A 246 -21.54 27.24 -18.36
CA GLU A 246 -22.20 26.70 -19.57
C GLU A 246 -23.71 26.57 -19.37
#